data_7df12f894b550468a7f4db3e669e493a
#
_entry.id   7df12f894b550468a7f4db3e669e493a
#
_cell.length_a   1.000
_cell.length_b   1.000
_cell.length_c   1.000
_cell.angle_alpha   90.00
_cell.angle_beta   90.00
_cell.angle_gamma   90.00
#
_symmetry.space_group_name_H-M   'P 1'
#
loop_
_entity.id
_entity.type
_entity.pdbx_description
1 polymer ?
#
loop_
_entity_poly.entity_id
_entity_poly.type
_entity_poly.pdbx_seq_one_letter_code
_entity_poly.pdbx_strand_id
1 'polypeptide(L)'
;MLLARALFGDVGEECAVCHPKETAAYQKSRMGNSIAPPAPLAGEKIMRPSQRVEISIAVRDGRMIHSLNENGLTAEYPIAYQIGAGKVGHTYVVRIGEFLFESPASWYRTTGWDLSPGYERMAAVDFDRLVDSGCMFCHADNGKFVGSDGRRFSGETLEPIGCDRCHGSAAAHIADPSARNIVNPAKLSGRARNSVCEQCHLEGVTRLLNPGKKWGDYHPGEPLEQTAVTILLTENKAGEKEEISAVAQAEQLALSQCARQSGGKLWCATCHHPHGESTDRQREMRQICQSCHSSYANAVSKATHGSLTDCVSCHMPRLTPDDIPHTASTDHRIVRRPAPLPDGSAAGAEISLWQDPPAKVRARDLAVAALTIGGLRNLPYLRAEGVKLLEALPPRERDDDPAVLSSLISIRLKDREPQKAQEFARRAIQLQPDSAFASLNLAFALQDGGDEEGAEKQLLETIKLDPSLQQAWTALTFLYEKQKRESDRAALLDRFLGWNPQNIWFRQLKAILARQ
;
A
#
# COMPACT_ATOMS: atom_id res chain seq x y z
N MET A 1 24.38 13.96 11.93
CA MET A 1 22.93 14.20 11.70
C MET A 1 22.63 15.40 10.79
N LEU A 2 23.43 16.46 10.76
CA LEU A 2 23.20 17.66 9.91
C LEU A 2 23.53 17.46 8.40
N LEU A 3 24.45 16.59 8.05
CA LEU A 3 24.85 16.33 6.65
C LEU A 3 23.88 15.45 5.85
N ALA A 4 23.07 14.62 6.51
CA ALA A 4 22.08 13.76 5.83
C ALA A 4 20.79 14.53 5.46
N ARG A 5 20.47 15.63 6.14
CA ARG A 5 19.32 16.50 5.81
C ARG A 5 19.52 17.35 4.56
N ALA A 6 20.75 17.61 4.15
CA ALA A 6 21.05 18.45 3.00
C ALA A 6 20.75 17.81 1.62
N LEU A 7 20.43 16.52 1.58
CA LEU A 7 20.04 15.79 0.36
C LEU A 7 18.52 15.65 0.19
N PHE A 8 17.76 15.95 1.24
CA PHE A 8 16.30 15.96 1.22
C PHE A 8 15.87 17.40 1.52
N GLY A 9 15.26 18.06 0.56
CA GLY A 9 14.68 19.39 0.75
C GLY A 9 13.78 19.39 2.00
N ASP A 10 13.79 20.45 2.79
CA ASP A 10 12.85 20.56 3.92
C ASP A 10 11.43 20.73 3.35
N VAL A 11 10.52 19.85 3.77
CA VAL A 11 9.12 19.86 3.34
C VAL A 11 8.54 21.26 3.55
N GLY A 12 8.08 21.88 2.46
CA GLY A 12 7.41 23.17 2.51
C GLY A 12 8.33 24.39 2.64
N GLU A 13 9.59 24.33 2.22
CA GLU A 13 10.49 25.49 2.24
C GLU A 13 9.88 26.73 1.56
N GLU A 14 9.23 26.54 0.41
CA GLU A 14 8.55 27.64 -0.30
C GLU A 14 7.39 28.25 0.51
N CYS A 15 6.69 27.39 1.28
CA CYS A 15 5.59 27.81 2.15
C CYS A 15 6.08 28.53 3.40
N ALA A 16 7.28 28.19 3.90
CA ALA A 16 7.86 28.73 5.13
C ALA A 16 8.07 30.24 5.09
N VAL A 17 8.24 30.81 3.90
CA VAL A 17 8.41 32.26 3.71
C VAL A 17 7.20 33.03 4.25
N CYS A 18 5.98 32.53 4.02
CA CYS A 18 4.73 33.18 4.45
C CYS A 18 4.04 32.45 5.61
N HIS A 19 4.28 31.12 5.76
CA HIS A 19 3.65 30.23 6.75
C HIS A 19 4.68 29.55 7.68
N PRO A 20 5.60 30.33 8.33
CA PRO A 20 6.70 29.73 9.08
C PRO A 20 6.25 28.88 10.29
N LYS A 21 5.12 29.20 10.91
CA LYS A 21 4.59 28.47 12.08
C LYS A 21 4.03 27.10 11.68
N GLU A 22 3.20 27.09 10.65
CA GLU A 22 2.57 25.89 10.10
C GLU A 22 3.63 24.94 9.55
N THR A 23 4.60 25.45 8.80
CA THR A 23 5.70 24.67 8.23
C THR A 23 6.57 24.07 9.33
N ALA A 24 7.02 24.86 10.32
CA ALA A 24 7.84 24.36 11.41
C ALA A 24 7.13 23.33 12.29
N ALA A 25 5.81 23.41 12.42
CA ALA A 25 5.00 22.43 13.14
C ALA A 25 4.83 21.15 12.30
N TYR A 26 4.56 21.29 10.99
CA TYR A 26 4.39 20.18 10.05
C TYR A 26 5.66 19.34 9.89
N GLN A 27 6.82 19.96 9.80
CA GLN A 27 8.11 19.26 9.75
C GLN A 27 8.38 18.34 10.94
N LYS A 28 7.67 18.55 12.07
CA LYS A 28 7.73 17.68 13.26
C LYS A 28 6.60 16.65 13.30
N SER A 29 5.64 16.74 12.39
CA SER A 29 4.49 15.84 12.32
C SER A 29 4.90 14.45 11.81
N ARG A 30 3.99 13.46 11.97
CA ARG A 30 4.22 12.11 11.43
C ARG A 30 4.19 12.09 9.91
N MET A 31 3.33 12.88 9.29
CA MET A 31 3.22 12.97 7.83
C MET A 31 4.45 13.65 7.24
N GLY A 32 4.92 14.76 7.82
CA GLY A 32 6.15 15.43 7.42
C GLY A 32 7.44 14.63 7.69
N ASN A 33 7.32 13.45 8.32
CA ASN A 33 8.41 12.49 8.52
C ASN A 33 8.00 11.08 8.08
N SER A 34 7.12 10.97 7.07
CA SER A 34 6.58 9.69 6.59
C SER A 34 7.66 8.80 5.97
N ILE A 35 8.66 9.38 5.36
CA ILE A 35 9.84 8.72 4.79
C ILE A 35 11.09 9.58 5.04
N ALA A 36 12.23 8.94 5.19
CA ALA A 36 13.51 9.60 5.42
C ALA A 36 14.69 8.70 4.99
N PRO A 37 15.90 9.25 4.87
CA PRO A 37 17.11 8.45 4.88
C PRO A 37 17.16 7.60 6.15
N PRO A 38 17.69 6.36 6.10
CA PRO A 38 17.74 5.51 7.27
C PRO A 38 18.62 6.14 8.36
N ALA A 39 18.08 6.30 9.56
CA ALA A 39 18.89 6.63 10.72
C ALA A 39 19.68 5.37 11.12
N PRO A 40 21.02 5.44 11.23
CA PRO A 40 21.83 4.29 11.59
C PRO A 40 21.40 3.74 12.96
N LEU A 41 20.81 2.57 12.95
CA LEU A 41 20.37 1.84 14.14
C LEU A 41 20.89 0.42 14.03
N ALA A 42 21.95 0.11 14.78
CA ALA A 42 22.46 -1.26 14.87
C ALA A 42 21.40 -2.13 15.54
N GLY A 43 21.28 -3.35 15.06
CA GLY A 43 20.22 -4.24 15.45
C GLY A 43 20.69 -5.58 15.94
N GLU A 44 19.73 -6.33 16.41
CA GLU A 44 19.87 -7.72 16.80
C GLU A 44 19.64 -8.63 15.61
N LYS A 45 19.90 -9.92 15.81
CA LYS A 45 19.56 -10.96 14.86
C LYS A 45 18.12 -11.40 15.06
N ILE A 46 17.38 -11.46 13.96
CA ILE A 46 16.04 -12.05 13.93
C ILE A 46 16.18 -13.48 13.40
N MET A 47 15.82 -14.44 14.22
CA MET A 47 15.89 -15.86 13.86
C MET A 47 14.49 -16.39 13.49
N ARG A 48 14.40 -17.06 12.36
CA ARG A 48 13.20 -17.81 11.94
C ARG A 48 13.56 -19.27 11.62
N PRO A 49 13.69 -20.11 12.66
CA PRO A 49 14.15 -21.50 12.49
C PRO A 49 13.24 -22.33 11.58
N SER A 50 11.93 -22.08 11.59
CA SER A 50 10.97 -22.75 10.72
C SER A 50 11.20 -22.49 9.22
N GLN A 51 11.75 -21.32 8.88
CA GLN A 51 12.09 -20.90 7.52
C GLN A 51 13.58 -21.03 7.22
N ARG A 52 14.39 -21.47 8.19
CA ARG A 52 15.88 -21.57 8.10
C ARG A 52 16.54 -20.24 7.70
N VAL A 53 15.98 -19.14 8.15
CA VAL A 53 16.43 -17.79 7.83
C VAL A 53 16.92 -17.07 9.07
N GLU A 54 18.07 -16.42 8.96
CA GLU A 54 18.61 -15.46 9.90
C GLU A 54 18.69 -14.08 9.22
N ILE A 55 18.06 -13.07 9.82
CA ILE A 55 18.18 -11.68 9.38
C ILE A 55 19.07 -10.96 10.37
N SER A 56 20.04 -10.19 9.88
CA SER A 56 20.90 -9.35 10.72
C SER A 56 20.93 -7.91 10.22
N ILE A 57 21.03 -6.99 11.18
CA ILE A 57 21.05 -5.56 10.93
C ILE A 57 22.39 -5.01 11.43
N ALA A 58 23.15 -4.40 10.53
CA ALA A 58 24.45 -3.84 10.84
C ALA A 58 24.58 -2.39 10.37
N VAL A 59 25.49 -1.65 10.99
CA VAL A 59 25.92 -0.33 10.48
C VAL A 59 27.38 -0.47 10.07
N ARG A 60 27.68 -0.25 8.79
CA ARG A 60 29.04 -0.29 8.21
C ARG A 60 29.27 1.01 7.45
N ASP A 61 30.34 1.70 7.74
CA ASP A 61 30.70 2.99 7.13
C ASP A 61 29.56 4.02 7.16
N GLY A 62 28.83 4.07 8.26
CA GLY A 62 27.69 4.97 8.45
C GLY A 62 26.41 4.58 7.70
N ARG A 63 26.42 3.46 6.98
CA ARG A 63 25.26 2.93 6.25
C ARG A 63 24.64 1.75 6.98
N MET A 64 23.30 1.75 7.04
CA MET A 64 22.55 0.59 7.52
C MET A 64 22.51 -0.48 6.44
N ILE A 65 22.87 -1.70 6.83
CA ILE A 65 22.85 -2.89 5.96
C ILE A 65 21.94 -3.92 6.61
N HIS A 66 20.96 -4.40 5.87
CA HIS A 66 20.18 -5.56 6.24
C HIS A 66 20.70 -6.77 5.46
N SER A 67 20.95 -7.85 6.19
CA SER A 67 21.46 -9.10 5.63
C SER A 67 20.51 -10.23 5.94
N LEU A 68 20.36 -11.14 4.99
CA LEU A 68 19.57 -12.35 5.13
C LEU A 68 20.49 -13.54 4.83
N ASN A 69 20.58 -14.48 5.77
CA ASN A 69 21.27 -15.74 5.59
C ASN A 69 20.28 -16.87 5.49
N GLU A 70 20.36 -17.64 4.41
CA GLU A 70 19.56 -18.84 4.18
C GLU A 70 20.50 -19.97 3.72
N ASN A 71 20.53 -21.07 4.47
CA ASN A 71 21.34 -22.25 4.15
C ASN A 71 22.84 -21.94 3.87
N GLY A 72 23.40 -20.95 4.56
CA GLY A 72 24.81 -20.55 4.40
C GLY A 72 25.09 -19.57 3.25
N LEU A 73 24.07 -19.18 2.48
CA LEU A 73 24.19 -18.09 1.53
C LEU A 73 23.67 -16.80 2.15
N THR A 74 24.43 -15.74 2.04
CA THR A 74 24.07 -14.42 2.57
C THR A 74 23.79 -13.44 1.45
N ALA A 75 22.64 -12.74 1.55
CA ALA A 75 22.32 -11.56 0.78
C ALA A 75 22.45 -10.31 1.65
N GLU A 76 23.07 -9.26 1.16
CA GLU A 76 23.29 -8.00 1.89
C GLU A 76 22.84 -6.82 1.05
N TYR A 77 21.96 -5.99 1.61
CA TYR A 77 21.46 -4.80 0.92
C TYR A 77 21.59 -3.56 1.81
N PRO A 78 22.20 -2.48 1.29
CA PRO A 78 22.16 -1.18 1.95
C PRO A 78 20.71 -0.66 1.93
N ILE A 79 20.28 -0.12 3.06
CA ILE A 79 18.96 0.50 3.17
C ILE A 79 18.99 1.86 2.48
N ALA A 80 18.03 2.09 1.58
CA ALA A 80 17.85 3.35 0.89
C ALA A 80 16.97 4.33 1.68
N TYR A 81 15.85 3.83 2.24
CA TYR A 81 14.88 4.64 2.97
C TYR A 81 14.38 3.92 4.21
N GLN A 82 13.96 4.71 5.20
CA GLN A 82 13.08 4.30 6.27
C GLN A 82 11.71 4.93 6.10
N ILE A 83 10.64 4.15 6.26
CA ILE A 83 9.25 4.58 6.20
C ILE A 83 8.70 4.64 7.62
N GLY A 84 7.97 5.73 7.94
CA GLY A 84 7.39 5.96 9.26
C GLY A 84 8.22 6.87 10.15
N ALA A 85 7.53 7.67 10.97
CA ALA A 85 8.13 8.68 11.84
C ALA A 85 8.70 8.13 13.18
N GLY A 86 8.83 6.81 13.33
CA GLY A 86 9.42 6.15 14.52
C GLY A 86 8.57 6.16 15.79
N LYS A 87 7.38 6.74 15.77
CA LYS A 87 6.48 6.73 16.95
C LYS A 87 5.87 5.35 17.21
N VAL A 88 5.72 4.55 16.16
CA VAL A 88 5.25 3.17 16.22
C VAL A 88 6.38 2.24 15.83
N GLY A 89 7.03 2.52 14.71
CA GLY A 89 8.14 1.75 14.16
C GLY A 89 8.69 2.38 12.88
N HIS A 90 9.62 1.67 12.27
CA HIS A 90 10.17 1.95 10.95
C HIS A 90 10.16 0.68 10.12
N THR A 91 9.63 0.77 8.91
CA THR A 91 9.87 -0.20 7.84
C THR A 91 10.98 0.32 6.95
N TYR A 92 11.75 -0.57 6.33
CA TYR A 92 12.92 -0.20 5.55
C TYR A 92 12.79 -0.64 4.10
N VAL A 93 13.38 0.15 3.21
CA VAL A 93 13.32 -0.06 1.77
C VAL A 93 14.74 -0.13 1.21
N VAL A 94 14.99 -1.14 0.39
CA VAL A 94 16.20 -1.29 -0.41
C VAL A 94 15.95 -0.86 -1.84
N ARG A 95 17.00 -0.43 -2.55
CA ARG A 95 16.93 -0.06 -3.97
C ARG A 95 17.85 -0.98 -4.78
N ILE A 96 17.27 -1.61 -5.80
CA ILE A 96 17.99 -2.44 -6.77
C ILE A 96 17.70 -1.87 -8.16
N GLY A 97 18.67 -1.17 -8.73
CA GLY A 97 18.47 -0.43 -9.98
C GLY A 97 17.40 0.65 -9.85
N GLU A 98 16.36 0.55 -10.67
CA GLU A 98 15.20 1.44 -10.66
C GLU A 98 14.01 0.89 -9.84
N PHE A 99 14.23 -0.14 -9.02
CA PHE A 99 13.17 -0.80 -8.25
C PHE A 99 13.41 -0.65 -6.76
N LEU A 100 12.31 -0.53 -6.03
CA LEU A 100 12.30 -0.43 -4.57
C LEU A 100 11.68 -1.70 -4.00
N PHE A 101 12.28 -2.24 -2.94
CA PHE A 101 11.79 -3.45 -2.27
C PHE A 101 11.73 -3.23 -0.77
N GLU A 102 10.71 -3.77 -0.14
CA GLU A 102 10.62 -3.79 1.31
C GLU A 102 11.65 -4.75 1.89
N SER A 103 12.36 -4.29 2.90
CA SER A 103 13.21 -5.17 3.69
C SER A 103 12.35 -6.09 4.56
N PRO A 104 12.72 -7.36 4.73
CA PRO A 104 11.98 -8.27 5.61
C PRO A 104 12.09 -7.93 7.10
N ALA A 105 12.92 -6.96 7.51
CA ALA A 105 13.08 -6.53 8.89
C ALA A 105 12.59 -5.11 9.09
N SER A 106 11.74 -4.92 10.11
CA SER A 106 11.26 -3.64 10.64
C SER A 106 11.65 -3.47 12.10
N TRP A 107 11.79 -2.22 12.53
CA TRP A 107 11.98 -1.88 13.93
C TRP A 107 10.67 -1.37 14.53
N TYR A 108 10.27 -1.93 15.65
CA TYR A 108 9.07 -1.56 16.38
C TYR A 108 9.45 -0.98 17.74
N ARG A 109 8.80 0.11 18.12
CA ARG A 109 9.10 0.80 19.38
C ARG A 109 8.88 -0.06 20.62
N THR A 110 7.94 -0.99 20.56
CA THR A 110 7.54 -1.84 21.70
C THR A 110 8.39 -3.08 21.85
N THR A 111 8.85 -3.66 20.75
CA THR A 111 9.51 -4.98 20.72
C THR A 111 10.90 -4.98 20.10
N GLY A 112 11.35 -3.85 19.52
CA GLY A 112 12.61 -3.79 18.80
C GLY A 112 12.47 -4.35 17.37
N TRP A 113 13.49 -5.08 16.92
CA TRP A 113 13.53 -5.65 15.57
C TRP A 113 12.67 -6.89 15.44
N ASP A 114 11.83 -6.95 14.43
CA ASP A 114 11.07 -8.14 14.03
C ASP A 114 10.77 -8.10 12.53
N LEU A 115 10.03 -9.10 12.02
CA LEU A 115 9.64 -9.12 10.61
C LEU A 115 8.81 -7.89 10.24
N SER A 116 8.99 -7.43 9.02
CA SER A 116 8.15 -6.40 8.42
C SER A 116 6.71 -6.89 8.25
N PRO A 117 5.71 -5.99 8.26
CA PRO A 117 4.31 -6.37 8.16
C PRO A 117 4.04 -7.28 6.95
N GLY A 118 3.33 -8.38 7.18
CA GLY A 118 2.95 -9.34 6.15
C GLY A 118 3.97 -10.45 5.87
N TYR A 119 5.23 -10.30 6.27
CA TYR A 119 6.25 -11.35 6.08
C TYR A 119 6.01 -12.59 6.96
N GLU A 120 5.30 -12.46 8.08
CA GLU A 120 4.94 -13.59 8.95
C GLU A 120 4.02 -14.60 8.25
N ARG A 121 3.28 -14.16 7.23
CA ARG A 121 2.34 -14.97 6.45
C ARG A 121 2.95 -15.52 5.16
N MET A 122 4.19 -15.14 4.84
CA MET A 122 4.86 -15.55 3.62
C MET A 122 5.58 -16.90 3.81
N ALA A 123 5.56 -17.72 2.77
CA ALA A 123 6.28 -19.00 2.77
C ALA A 123 7.80 -18.82 2.72
N ALA A 124 8.27 -17.74 2.10
CA ALA A 124 9.68 -17.36 2.03
C ALA A 124 9.87 -15.93 2.56
N VAL A 125 11.01 -15.68 3.17
CA VAL A 125 11.45 -14.36 3.63
C VAL A 125 12.62 -13.95 2.75
N ASP A 126 12.46 -12.86 2.01
CA ASP A 126 13.44 -12.35 1.06
C ASP A 126 13.30 -10.83 0.87
N PHE A 127 14.03 -10.25 -0.09
CA PHE A 127 13.93 -8.85 -0.47
C PHE A 127 13.14 -8.67 -1.79
N ASP A 128 12.11 -9.46 -2.02
CA ASP A 128 11.39 -9.53 -3.29
C ASP A 128 10.02 -8.81 -3.27
N ARG A 129 9.61 -8.28 -2.11
CA ARG A 129 8.38 -7.47 -2.02
C ARG A 129 8.58 -6.10 -2.62
N LEU A 130 8.10 -5.94 -3.85
CA LEU A 130 8.20 -4.67 -4.55
C LEU A 130 7.35 -3.58 -3.88
N VAL A 131 7.94 -2.40 -3.78
CA VAL A 131 7.30 -1.15 -3.36
C VAL A 131 7.01 -0.32 -4.61
N ASP A 132 5.74 -0.21 -4.96
CA ASP A 132 5.28 0.47 -6.18
C ASP A 132 4.69 1.87 -5.92
N SER A 133 4.14 2.47 -6.97
CA SER A 133 3.49 3.79 -6.90
C SER A 133 2.28 3.82 -5.96
N GLY A 134 1.58 2.70 -5.79
CA GLY A 134 0.44 2.59 -4.87
C GLY A 134 0.87 2.69 -3.41
N CYS A 135 1.96 2.00 -3.05
CA CYS A 135 2.56 2.09 -1.71
C CYS A 135 3.03 3.52 -1.41
N MET A 136 3.77 4.09 -2.36
CA MET A 136 4.36 5.43 -2.19
C MET A 136 3.34 6.55 -2.27
N PHE A 137 2.17 6.32 -2.86
CA PHE A 137 1.07 7.28 -2.84
C PHE A 137 0.69 7.73 -1.42
N CYS A 138 0.77 6.84 -0.44
CA CYS A 138 0.46 7.15 0.96
C CYS A 138 1.70 7.49 1.81
N HIS A 139 2.90 7.08 1.37
CA HIS A 139 4.10 7.15 2.19
C HIS A 139 5.12 8.21 1.76
N ALA A 140 5.05 8.70 0.52
CA ALA A 140 6.02 9.65 -0.01
C ALA A 140 5.40 10.65 -0.98
N ASP A 141 6.06 11.79 -1.14
CA ASP A 141 5.89 12.71 -2.25
C ASP A 141 7.03 12.59 -3.27
N ASN A 142 6.89 13.27 -4.41
CA ASN A 142 7.85 13.28 -5.52
C ASN A 142 8.25 11.89 -6.04
N GLY A 143 7.43 10.88 -5.75
CA GLY A 143 7.61 9.53 -6.25
C GLY A 143 7.42 9.48 -7.77
N LYS A 144 8.51 9.67 -8.53
CA LYS A 144 8.50 9.57 -9.99
C LYS A 144 8.51 8.09 -10.40
N PHE A 145 7.37 7.46 -10.30
CA PHE A 145 7.19 6.12 -10.86
C PHE A 145 6.80 6.21 -12.33
N VAL A 146 7.42 5.38 -13.14
CA VAL A 146 7.25 5.36 -14.60
C VAL A 146 6.75 4.00 -15.08
N GLY A 147 6.21 4.01 -16.30
CA GLY A 147 5.55 2.86 -16.89
C GLY A 147 4.09 2.72 -16.46
N SER A 148 3.34 1.93 -17.23
CA SER A 148 1.91 1.68 -16.98
C SER A 148 1.68 0.94 -15.66
N ASP A 149 2.61 0.09 -15.27
CA ASP A 149 2.51 -0.73 -14.05
C ASP A 149 2.93 0.05 -12.79
N GLY A 150 3.52 1.26 -12.93
CA GLY A 150 3.93 2.11 -11.80
C GLY A 150 4.96 1.47 -10.87
N ARG A 151 5.83 0.60 -11.39
CA ARG A 151 6.78 -0.21 -10.61
C ARG A 151 8.19 0.33 -10.62
N ARG A 152 8.60 1.03 -11.68
CA ARG A 152 9.96 1.59 -11.81
C ARG A 152 10.03 2.98 -11.20
N PHE A 153 10.95 3.18 -10.29
CA PHE A 153 11.24 4.46 -9.66
C PHE A 153 12.37 5.18 -10.42
N SER A 154 12.01 6.24 -11.13
CA SER A 154 12.96 7.03 -11.93
C SER A 154 13.50 8.26 -11.19
N GLY A 155 13.04 8.50 -9.95
CA GLY A 155 13.48 9.63 -9.13
C GLY A 155 14.86 9.40 -8.51
N GLU A 156 15.53 10.51 -8.15
CA GLU A 156 16.75 10.45 -7.35
C GLU A 156 16.43 10.18 -5.89
N THR A 157 15.44 10.87 -5.36
CA THR A 157 15.03 10.80 -3.95
C THR A 157 13.50 10.75 -3.83
N LEU A 158 13.03 10.11 -2.74
CA LEU A 158 11.67 10.20 -2.26
C LEU A 158 11.62 11.24 -1.14
N GLU A 159 10.57 12.05 -1.11
CA GLU A 159 10.35 13.06 -0.09
C GLU A 159 9.18 12.68 0.83
N PRO A 160 9.16 13.14 2.07
CA PRO A 160 8.00 12.99 2.93
C PRO A 160 6.76 13.65 2.34
N ILE A 161 5.57 13.27 2.83
CA ILE A 161 4.31 13.88 2.41
C ILE A 161 4.38 15.40 2.58
N GLY A 162 4.19 16.14 1.47
CA GLY A 162 4.30 17.59 1.41
C GLY A 162 2.98 18.32 1.59
N CYS A 163 3.06 19.66 1.52
CA CYS A 163 1.91 20.54 1.66
C CYS A 163 0.90 20.33 0.54
N ASP A 164 1.38 20.06 -0.66
CA ASP A 164 0.59 19.89 -1.89
C ASP A 164 -0.37 18.70 -1.82
N ARG A 165 -0.07 17.70 -1.01
CA ARG A 165 -0.94 16.52 -0.80
C ARG A 165 -2.29 16.88 -0.17
N CYS A 166 -2.37 18.00 0.53
CA CYS A 166 -3.60 18.49 1.17
C CYS A 166 -4.10 19.80 0.55
N HIS A 167 -3.18 20.63 0.06
CA HIS A 167 -3.48 21.97 -0.43
C HIS A 167 -3.48 22.10 -1.95
N GLY A 168 -3.09 21.06 -2.68
CA GLY A 168 -2.88 21.09 -4.12
C GLY A 168 -1.67 21.94 -4.51
N SER A 169 -1.46 22.15 -5.81
CA SER A 169 -0.32 22.94 -6.30
C SER A 169 -0.36 24.38 -5.77
N ALA A 170 0.72 24.81 -5.16
CA ALA A 170 0.86 26.17 -4.62
C ALA A 170 1.32 27.19 -5.66
N ALA A 171 1.63 26.81 -6.90
CA ALA A 171 2.25 27.69 -7.90
C ALA A 171 1.44 28.98 -8.15
N ALA A 172 0.13 28.87 -8.33
CA ALA A 172 -0.75 30.03 -8.54
C ALA A 172 -0.85 30.91 -7.27
N HIS A 173 -0.84 30.27 -6.09
CA HIS A 173 -0.89 30.98 -4.81
C HIS A 173 0.41 31.74 -4.51
N ILE A 174 1.55 31.17 -4.85
CA ILE A 174 2.86 31.84 -4.69
C ILE A 174 2.95 33.04 -5.61
N ALA A 175 2.45 32.92 -6.86
CA ALA A 175 2.46 34.02 -7.83
C ALA A 175 1.49 35.16 -7.45
N ASP A 176 0.34 34.86 -6.88
CA ASP A 176 -0.68 35.83 -6.41
C ASP A 176 -1.27 35.32 -5.10
N PRO A 177 -0.72 35.70 -3.93
CA PRO A 177 -1.15 35.18 -2.62
C PRO A 177 -2.61 35.53 -2.32
N SER A 178 -3.49 34.61 -2.60
CA SER A 178 -4.93 34.71 -2.39
C SER A 178 -5.50 33.38 -1.85
N ALA A 179 -6.43 33.46 -0.90
CA ALA A 179 -7.13 32.27 -0.39
C ALA A 179 -7.99 31.56 -1.45
N ARG A 180 -8.15 32.14 -2.64
CA ARG A 180 -8.86 31.53 -3.78
C ARG A 180 -7.96 30.68 -4.66
N ASN A 181 -6.65 30.86 -4.58
CA ASN A 181 -5.65 30.22 -5.45
C ASN A 181 -5.00 29.00 -4.78
N ILE A 182 -5.54 28.54 -3.65
CA ILE A 182 -5.05 27.39 -2.90
C ILE A 182 -6.22 26.64 -2.28
N VAL A 183 -6.14 25.32 -2.24
CA VAL A 183 -7.15 24.50 -1.59
C VAL A 183 -7.00 24.63 -0.08
N ASN A 184 -8.11 24.95 0.60
CA ASN A 184 -8.21 24.84 2.05
C ASN A 184 -9.20 23.72 2.39
N PRO A 185 -8.75 22.55 2.89
CA PRO A 185 -9.63 21.42 3.17
C PRO A 185 -10.83 21.77 4.06
N ALA A 186 -10.67 22.67 5.02
CA ALA A 186 -11.76 23.10 5.91
C ALA A 186 -12.90 23.85 5.20
N LYS A 187 -12.66 24.37 4.00
CA LYS A 187 -13.64 25.10 3.19
C LYS A 187 -14.29 24.25 2.11
N LEU A 188 -13.85 23.01 1.94
CA LEU A 188 -14.40 22.10 0.94
C LEU A 188 -15.77 21.53 1.37
N SER A 189 -16.52 21.02 0.39
CA SER A 189 -17.70 20.19 0.65
C SER A 189 -17.33 18.94 1.43
N GLY A 190 -18.27 18.35 2.15
CA GLY A 190 -18.00 17.21 3.03
C GLY A 190 -17.26 16.06 2.33
N ARG A 191 -17.67 15.71 1.10
CA ARG A 191 -17.04 14.61 0.36
C ARG A 191 -15.61 14.94 -0.07
N ALA A 192 -15.40 16.06 -0.77
CA ALA A 192 -14.06 16.49 -1.20
C ALA A 192 -13.11 16.75 -0.01
N ARG A 193 -13.66 17.28 1.09
CA ARG A 193 -12.91 17.49 2.34
C ARG A 193 -12.39 16.19 2.94
N ASN A 194 -13.26 15.19 3.07
CA ASN A 194 -12.89 13.90 3.66
C ASN A 194 -11.89 13.17 2.77
N SER A 195 -12.03 13.26 1.44
CA SER A 195 -11.12 12.65 0.47
C SER A 195 -9.66 13.06 0.66
N VAL A 196 -9.41 14.27 1.16
CA VAL A 196 -8.04 14.72 1.50
C VAL A 196 -7.39 13.82 2.56
N CYS A 197 -8.14 13.32 3.51
CA CYS A 197 -7.61 12.38 4.53
C CYS A 197 -7.71 10.92 4.04
N GLU A 198 -8.82 10.60 3.39
CA GLU A 198 -9.14 9.27 2.89
C GLU A 198 -8.17 8.77 1.83
N GLN A 199 -7.48 9.66 1.11
CA GLN A 199 -6.45 9.24 0.16
C GLN A 199 -5.39 8.32 0.79
N CYS A 200 -5.13 8.45 2.11
CA CYS A 200 -4.15 7.67 2.86
C CYS A 200 -4.75 6.92 4.07
N HIS A 201 -5.83 7.43 4.69
CA HIS A 201 -6.43 6.92 5.92
C HIS A 201 -7.76 6.16 5.71
N LEU A 202 -7.95 5.65 4.50
CA LEU A 202 -9.04 4.77 4.10
C LEU A 202 -8.41 3.58 3.38
N GLU A 203 -8.46 2.38 3.92
CA GLU A 203 -7.79 1.22 3.33
C GLU A 203 -8.74 0.33 2.53
N GLY A 204 -9.83 -0.09 3.15
CA GLY A 204 -10.66 -1.16 2.59
C GLY A 204 -9.90 -2.48 2.47
N VAL A 205 -10.42 -3.40 1.67
CA VAL A 205 -9.72 -4.64 1.33
C VAL A 205 -8.82 -4.46 0.10
N THR A 206 -9.25 -3.60 -0.81
CA THR A 206 -8.47 -3.20 -1.99
C THR A 206 -8.95 -1.86 -2.52
N ARG A 207 -8.09 -1.19 -3.28
CA ARG A 207 -8.42 0.01 -4.04
C ARG A 207 -8.21 -0.25 -5.51
N LEU A 208 -9.16 0.16 -6.32
CA LEU A 208 -9.11 0.02 -7.75
C LEU A 208 -9.06 1.40 -8.40
N LEU A 209 -8.02 1.63 -9.19
CA LEU A 209 -7.94 2.82 -10.03
C LEU A 209 -9.07 2.80 -11.07
N ASN A 210 -9.64 3.95 -11.32
CA ASN A 210 -10.57 4.11 -12.44
C ASN A 210 -9.84 3.92 -13.78
N PRO A 211 -10.53 3.50 -14.83
CA PRO A 211 -9.92 3.33 -16.15
C PRO A 211 -9.14 4.57 -16.59
N GLY A 212 -7.89 4.35 -16.97
CA GLY A 212 -6.97 5.41 -17.42
C GLY A 212 -6.40 6.32 -16.34
N LYS A 213 -6.71 6.08 -15.07
CA LYS A 213 -6.17 6.85 -13.93
C LYS A 213 -4.91 6.22 -13.35
N LYS A 214 -4.08 7.08 -12.74
CA LYS A 214 -2.92 6.73 -11.92
C LYS A 214 -3.10 7.29 -10.51
N TRP A 215 -2.36 6.78 -9.54
CA TRP A 215 -2.42 7.29 -8.16
C TRP A 215 -2.13 8.79 -8.05
N GLY A 216 -1.19 9.30 -8.85
CA GLY A 216 -0.85 10.73 -8.89
C GLY A 216 -1.90 11.64 -9.51
N ASP A 217 -3.00 11.11 -10.07
CA ASP A 217 -4.07 11.90 -10.69
C ASP A 217 -5.11 12.40 -9.67
N TYR A 218 -4.98 12.02 -8.40
CA TYR A 218 -5.82 12.59 -7.35
C TYR A 218 -5.37 14.01 -7.02
N HIS A 219 -6.32 14.94 -7.02
CA HIS A 219 -6.08 16.33 -6.63
C HIS A 219 -6.95 16.72 -5.42
N PRO A 220 -6.36 17.33 -4.38
CA PRO A 220 -7.13 17.87 -3.26
C PRO A 220 -8.23 18.84 -3.73
N GLY A 221 -9.41 18.66 -3.19
CA GLY A 221 -10.61 19.40 -3.61
C GLY A 221 -11.56 18.58 -4.48
N GLU A 222 -11.12 17.44 -4.97
CA GLU A 222 -11.94 16.47 -5.70
C GLU A 222 -12.32 15.29 -4.82
N PRO A 223 -13.47 14.63 -5.08
CA PRO A 223 -13.76 13.33 -4.49
C PRO A 223 -12.75 12.26 -4.91
N LEU A 224 -12.26 11.46 -3.94
CA LEU A 224 -11.25 10.41 -4.21
C LEU A 224 -11.73 9.38 -5.23
N GLU A 225 -13.03 9.10 -5.24
CA GLU A 225 -13.66 8.16 -6.17
C GLU A 225 -13.60 8.57 -7.64
N GLN A 226 -13.18 9.79 -7.97
CA GLN A 226 -12.86 10.18 -9.35
C GLN A 226 -11.53 9.59 -9.83
N THR A 227 -10.65 9.22 -8.90
CA THR A 227 -9.36 8.59 -9.21
C THR A 227 -9.37 7.11 -8.88
N ALA A 228 -9.82 6.73 -7.69
CA ALA A 228 -9.84 5.35 -7.24
C ALA A 228 -11.05 5.06 -6.35
N VAL A 229 -11.64 3.89 -6.48
CA VAL A 229 -12.67 3.39 -5.58
C VAL A 229 -12.09 2.47 -4.53
N THR A 230 -12.58 2.58 -3.30
CA THR A 230 -12.19 1.70 -2.20
C THR A 230 -13.26 0.63 -2.00
N ILE A 231 -12.84 -0.62 -1.98
CA ILE A 231 -13.68 -1.78 -1.80
C ILE A 231 -13.65 -2.21 -0.33
N LEU A 232 -14.82 -2.39 0.23
CA LEU A 232 -15.00 -2.95 1.57
C LEU A 232 -15.47 -4.40 1.45
N LEU A 233 -15.00 -5.22 2.36
CA LEU A 233 -15.46 -6.59 2.54
C LEU A 233 -16.04 -6.73 3.95
N THR A 234 -17.31 -7.06 4.04
CA THR A 234 -17.93 -7.46 5.29
C THR A 234 -17.93 -8.99 5.35
N GLU A 235 -17.03 -9.57 6.11
CA GLU A 235 -17.00 -11.02 6.36
C GLU A 235 -17.86 -11.32 7.59
N ASN A 236 -18.93 -12.04 7.38
CA ASN A 236 -19.81 -12.51 8.44
C ASN A 236 -19.49 -13.99 8.73
N LYS A 237 -18.37 -14.24 9.41
CA LYS A 237 -18.02 -15.58 9.87
C LYS A 237 -18.46 -15.73 11.32
N ALA A 238 -19.36 -16.66 11.59
CA ALA A 238 -19.79 -16.94 12.96
C ALA A 238 -18.60 -17.40 13.81
N GLY A 239 -18.32 -16.66 14.90
CA GLY A 239 -17.29 -17.01 15.86
C GLY A 239 -15.87 -16.53 15.51
N GLU A 240 -15.66 -15.81 14.41
CA GLU A 240 -14.37 -15.16 14.12
C GLU A 240 -14.42 -13.67 14.48
N LYS A 241 -13.33 -13.18 15.08
CA LYS A 241 -13.13 -11.77 15.40
C LYS A 241 -13.01 -10.96 14.11
N GLU A 242 -13.69 -9.80 14.05
CA GLU A 242 -13.51 -8.84 12.95
C GLU A 242 -12.03 -8.45 12.82
N GLU A 243 -11.44 -8.56 11.63
CA GLU A 243 -10.08 -8.10 11.35
C GLU A 243 -10.03 -6.57 11.41
N ILE A 244 -9.02 -6.05 12.10
CA ILE A 244 -8.79 -4.61 12.25
C ILE A 244 -7.55 -4.24 11.47
N SER A 245 -7.72 -3.34 10.50
CA SER A 245 -6.59 -2.73 9.80
C SER A 245 -6.05 -1.49 10.53
N ALA A 246 -4.75 -1.30 10.48
CA ALA A 246 -4.06 -0.16 11.08
C ALA A 246 -4.47 1.19 10.45
N VAL A 247 -4.95 1.19 9.22
CA VAL A 247 -5.24 2.39 8.41
C VAL A 247 -6.75 2.60 8.18
N ALA A 248 -7.61 1.90 8.91
CA ALA A 248 -9.08 1.95 8.78
C ALA A 248 -9.74 3.09 9.57
N GLN A 249 -9.08 4.26 9.75
CA GLN A 249 -9.64 5.35 10.58
C GLN A 249 -10.91 5.95 9.96
N ALA A 250 -10.96 6.08 8.64
CA ALA A 250 -12.11 6.66 7.94
C ALA A 250 -13.33 5.73 8.02
N GLU A 251 -13.14 4.42 7.79
CA GLU A 251 -14.17 3.39 7.90
C GLU A 251 -14.74 3.33 9.32
N GLN A 252 -13.87 3.31 10.31
CA GLN A 252 -14.27 3.28 11.72
C GLN A 252 -15.05 4.53 12.12
N LEU A 253 -14.58 5.73 11.69
CA LEU A 253 -15.26 6.98 11.97
C LEU A 253 -16.67 7.02 11.34
N ALA A 254 -16.83 6.49 10.15
CA ALA A 254 -18.15 6.41 9.50
C ALA A 254 -19.13 5.50 10.25
N LEU A 255 -18.65 4.52 11.01
CA LEU A 255 -19.46 3.68 11.90
C LEU A 255 -19.83 4.41 13.20
N SER A 256 -19.14 5.48 13.56
CA SER A 256 -19.37 6.25 14.78
C SER A 256 -20.74 6.94 14.76
N GLN A 257 -21.50 6.82 15.86
CA GLN A 257 -22.75 7.55 16.02
C GLN A 257 -22.51 9.07 16.08
N CYS A 258 -21.36 9.50 16.62
CA CYS A 258 -20.97 10.91 16.64
C CYS A 258 -20.86 11.48 15.22
N ALA A 259 -20.20 10.77 14.31
CA ALA A 259 -20.06 11.19 12.93
C ALA A 259 -21.42 11.21 12.21
N ARG A 260 -22.20 10.13 12.32
CA ARG A 260 -23.50 9.98 11.66
C ARG A 260 -24.51 11.05 12.08
N GLN A 261 -24.53 11.41 13.36
CA GLN A 261 -25.51 12.37 13.90
C GLN A 261 -25.01 13.82 13.84
N SER A 262 -23.74 14.05 13.54
CA SER A 262 -23.18 15.40 13.47
C SER A 262 -23.63 16.21 12.25
N GLY A 263 -24.29 15.58 11.27
CA GLY A 263 -24.64 16.21 10.00
C GLY A 263 -23.42 16.70 9.21
N GLY A 264 -22.32 15.94 9.28
CA GLY A 264 -21.06 16.28 8.60
C GLY A 264 -20.20 17.33 9.32
N LYS A 265 -20.57 17.76 10.52
CA LYS A 265 -19.77 18.71 11.31
C LYS A 265 -18.52 18.06 11.90
N LEU A 266 -18.64 16.79 12.31
CA LEU A 266 -17.48 16.02 12.81
C LEU A 266 -16.72 15.40 11.63
N TRP A 267 -15.43 15.70 11.56
CA TRP A 267 -14.52 15.17 10.56
C TRP A 267 -13.10 15.07 11.15
N CYS A 268 -12.14 14.61 10.38
CA CYS A 268 -10.78 14.32 10.89
C CYS A 268 -10.15 15.51 11.63
N ALA A 269 -10.17 16.71 11.04
CA ALA A 269 -9.56 17.90 11.65
C ALA A 269 -10.40 18.53 12.78
N THR A 270 -11.56 17.97 13.13
CA THR A 270 -12.23 18.32 14.39
C THR A 270 -11.40 17.87 15.60
N CYS A 271 -10.70 16.74 15.46
CA CYS A 271 -9.90 16.12 16.54
C CYS A 271 -8.40 16.13 16.26
N HIS A 272 -7.98 16.30 15.03
CA HIS A 272 -6.58 16.27 14.63
C HIS A 272 -6.12 17.63 14.08
N HIS A 273 -4.89 18.03 14.44
CA HIS A 273 -4.22 19.17 13.84
C HIS A 273 -3.27 18.68 12.73
N PRO A 274 -3.62 18.82 11.43
CA PRO A 274 -2.81 18.28 10.34
C PRO A 274 -1.39 18.84 10.28
N HIS A 275 -1.18 20.07 10.73
CA HIS A 275 0.13 20.74 10.71
C HIS A 275 1.01 20.37 11.92
N GLY A 276 0.46 19.77 12.97
CA GLY A 276 1.28 19.38 14.13
C GLY A 276 0.43 18.85 15.28
N GLU A 277 1.08 18.20 16.24
CA GLU A 277 0.39 17.65 17.41
C GLU A 277 0.36 18.68 18.55
N SER A 278 -0.75 18.73 19.28
CA SER A 278 -0.86 19.51 20.52
C SER A 278 0.07 18.97 21.61
N THR A 279 0.63 19.86 22.39
CA THR A 279 1.47 19.51 23.55
C THR A 279 0.64 18.97 24.74
N ASP A 280 -0.66 19.33 24.81
CA ASP A 280 -1.61 18.81 25.82
C ASP A 280 -2.83 18.17 25.14
N ARG A 281 -2.57 17.07 24.44
CA ARG A 281 -3.57 16.36 23.65
C ARG A 281 -4.76 15.86 24.47
N GLN A 282 -4.53 15.41 25.70
CA GLN A 282 -5.59 14.90 26.57
C GLN A 282 -6.61 15.99 26.93
N ARG A 283 -6.13 17.16 27.32
CA ARG A 283 -6.96 18.32 27.63
C ARG A 283 -7.75 18.78 26.42
N GLU A 284 -7.09 18.86 25.28
CA GLU A 284 -7.70 19.28 24.03
C GLU A 284 -8.81 18.31 23.59
N MET A 285 -8.53 16.99 23.54
CA MET A 285 -9.54 15.98 23.22
C MET A 285 -10.76 16.07 24.13
N ARG A 286 -10.55 16.27 25.43
CA ARG A 286 -11.64 16.48 26.37
C ARG A 286 -12.49 17.71 26.02
N GLN A 287 -11.86 18.85 25.70
CA GLN A 287 -12.58 20.07 25.30
C GLN A 287 -13.38 19.86 24.02
N ILE A 288 -12.84 19.16 23.03
CA ILE A 288 -13.53 18.80 21.81
C ILE A 288 -14.77 17.93 22.12
N CYS A 289 -14.64 16.88 22.90
CA CYS A 289 -15.78 16.06 23.31
C CYS A 289 -16.85 16.89 24.06
N GLN A 290 -16.42 17.75 24.97
CA GLN A 290 -17.31 18.60 25.79
C GLN A 290 -18.01 19.69 24.97
N SER A 291 -17.50 20.09 23.82
CA SER A 291 -18.18 21.07 22.96
C SER A 291 -19.56 20.58 22.47
N CYS A 292 -19.74 19.26 22.32
CA CYS A 292 -21.01 18.64 21.98
C CYS A 292 -21.69 17.98 23.20
N HIS A 293 -20.91 17.51 24.17
CA HIS A 293 -21.39 16.79 25.35
C HIS A 293 -21.41 17.64 26.62
N SER A 294 -21.65 18.96 26.52
CA SER A 294 -21.65 19.90 27.65
C SER A 294 -22.67 19.57 28.73
N SER A 295 -23.86 19.09 28.37
CA SER A 295 -24.91 18.71 29.31
C SER A 295 -24.62 17.39 30.05
N TYR A 296 -23.85 16.47 29.44
CA TYR A 296 -23.44 15.22 30.09
C TYR A 296 -22.38 15.43 31.17
N ALA A 297 -21.65 16.54 31.12
CA ALA A 297 -20.64 16.85 32.13
C ALA A 297 -21.22 17.08 33.55
N ASN A 298 -22.51 17.37 33.66
CA ASN A 298 -23.09 17.81 34.94
C ASN A 298 -23.96 16.78 35.68
N ALA A 299 -24.60 15.81 35.00
CA ALA A 299 -25.54 14.90 35.67
C ALA A 299 -25.15 13.41 35.56
N VAL A 300 -24.90 12.90 34.35
CA VAL A 300 -24.62 11.48 34.15
C VAL A 300 -23.13 11.17 34.34
N SER A 301 -22.25 12.16 34.12
CA SER A 301 -20.82 11.96 34.20
C SER A 301 -20.33 11.81 35.65
N LYS A 302 -20.91 12.51 36.59
CA LYS A 302 -20.52 12.39 38.00
C LYS A 302 -20.86 11.03 38.61
N ALA A 303 -21.97 10.44 38.23
CA ALA A 303 -22.40 9.13 38.70
C ALA A 303 -21.66 7.96 38.03
N THR A 304 -21.33 8.12 36.74
CA THR A 304 -20.77 7.03 35.90
C THR A 304 -19.26 7.18 35.69
N HIS A 305 -18.72 8.39 35.63
CA HIS A 305 -17.35 8.69 35.28
C HIS A 305 -16.52 9.29 36.42
N GLY A 306 -17.15 9.72 37.50
CA GLY A 306 -16.45 10.33 38.65
C GLY A 306 -15.63 11.57 38.23
N SER A 307 -14.35 11.60 38.64
CA SER A 307 -13.40 12.64 38.27
C SER A 307 -12.58 12.32 37.02
N LEU A 308 -12.96 11.29 36.22
CA LEU A 308 -12.21 10.88 35.04
C LEU A 308 -12.21 11.99 33.98
N THR A 309 -11.03 12.31 33.50
CA THR A 309 -10.79 13.40 32.56
C THR A 309 -10.37 12.93 31.15
N ASP A 310 -10.12 11.63 31.02
CA ASP A 310 -9.68 11.02 29.76
C ASP A 310 -10.85 10.28 29.09
N CYS A 311 -11.50 10.98 28.14
CA CYS A 311 -12.60 10.40 27.37
C CYS A 311 -12.09 9.36 26.36
N VAL A 312 -10.89 9.58 25.82
CA VAL A 312 -10.34 8.80 24.72
C VAL A 312 -9.99 7.39 25.17
N SER A 313 -9.39 7.21 26.32
CA SER A 313 -8.96 5.90 26.83
C SER A 313 -10.11 4.88 26.95
N CYS A 314 -11.33 5.36 27.20
CA CYS A 314 -12.53 4.51 27.32
C CYS A 314 -13.37 4.45 26.05
N HIS A 315 -13.56 5.60 25.37
CA HIS A 315 -14.47 5.69 24.20
C HIS A 315 -13.78 5.43 22.88
N MET A 316 -12.45 5.49 22.84
CA MET A 316 -11.60 5.19 21.69
C MET A 316 -10.45 4.28 22.14
N PRO A 317 -10.74 3.05 22.60
CA PRO A 317 -9.72 2.16 23.15
C PRO A 317 -8.66 1.85 22.09
N ARG A 318 -7.48 1.46 22.55
CA ARG A 318 -6.43 0.99 21.65
C ARG A 318 -6.71 -0.47 21.25
N LEU A 319 -6.66 -0.71 19.97
CA LEU A 319 -6.84 -2.01 19.36
C LEU A 319 -5.52 -2.45 18.71
N THR A 320 -5.24 -3.74 18.74
CA THR A 320 -4.11 -4.31 18.00
C THR A 320 -4.58 -4.62 16.58
N PRO A 321 -4.02 -3.97 15.55
CA PRO A 321 -4.32 -4.31 14.16
C PRO A 321 -3.81 -5.70 13.81
N ASP A 322 -4.50 -6.34 12.86
CA ASP A 322 -4.15 -7.68 12.40
C ASP A 322 -3.15 -7.66 11.23
N ASP A 323 -2.98 -6.53 10.59
CA ASP A 323 -2.11 -6.30 9.42
C ASP A 323 -0.70 -5.79 9.78
N ILE A 324 -0.54 -5.06 10.89
CA ILE A 324 0.75 -4.54 11.33
C ILE A 324 1.04 -5.04 12.76
N PRO A 325 1.97 -6.01 12.92
CA PRO A 325 2.29 -6.57 14.23
C PRO A 325 2.92 -5.51 15.15
N HIS A 326 2.86 -5.78 16.44
CA HIS A 326 3.49 -4.97 17.51
C HIS A 326 3.05 -3.50 17.56
N THR A 327 1.90 -3.16 16.98
CA THR A 327 1.36 -1.81 16.95
C THR A 327 0.01 -1.74 17.65
N ALA A 328 -0.49 -0.53 17.85
CA ALA A 328 -1.83 -0.31 18.36
C ALA A 328 -2.46 0.88 17.63
N SER A 329 -3.65 0.68 17.08
CA SER A 329 -4.50 1.72 16.51
C SER A 329 -5.53 2.19 17.54
N THR A 330 -5.98 3.43 17.42
CA THR A 330 -7.07 3.96 18.24
C THR A 330 -8.40 3.67 17.53
N ASP A 331 -9.36 3.11 18.24
CA ASP A 331 -10.71 2.84 17.71
C ASP A 331 -11.46 4.16 17.42
N HIS A 332 -11.70 4.46 16.15
CA HIS A 332 -12.39 5.65 15.69
C HIS A 332 -13.92 5.48 15.62
N ARG A 333 -14.46 4.31 16.01
CA ARG A 333 -15.94 4.12 16.12
C ARG A 333 -16.55 4.93 17.26
N ILE A 334 -15.75 5.39 18.20
CA ILE A 334 -16.15 6.21 19.36
C ILE A 334 -17.28 5.51 20.11
N VAL A 335 -16.95 4.38 20.69
CA VAL A 335 -17.93 3.47 21.30
C VAL A 335 -18.51 4.02 22.61
N ARG A 336 -19.79 3.82 22.84
CA ARG A 336 -20.42 4.23 24.10
C ARG A 336 -19.90 3.45 25.30
N ARG A 337 -19.62 2.16 25.11
CA ARG A 337 -18.97 1.26 26.08
C ARG A 337 -17.95 0.43 25.37
N PRO A 338 -16.76 0.24 25.95
CA PRO A 338 -15.82 -0.74 25.43
C PRO A 338 -16.54 -2.09 25.36
N ALA A 339 -16.66 -2.63 24.17
CA ALA A 339 -17.21 -3.96 23.92
C ALA A 339 -16.21 -4.71 23.05
N PRO A 340 -16.13 -6.04 23.16
CA PRO A 340 -15.46 -6.85 22.16
C PRO A 340 -16.04 -6.51 20.78
N LEU A 341 -15.23 -6.70 19.75
CA LEU A 341 -15.75 -6.65 18.37
C LEU A 341 -16.87 -7.67 18.24
N PRO A 342 -17.96 -7.35 17.52
CA PRO A 342 -19.04 -8.32 17.34
C PRO A 342 -18.50 -9.57 16.67
N ASP A 343 -18.93 -10.72 17.16
CA ASP A 343 -18.70 -11.97 16.45
C ASP A 343 -19.42 -11.90 15.10
N GLY A 344 -18.72 -12.29 14.04
CA GLY A 344 -19.29 -12.32 12.70
C GLY A 344 -20.56 -13.17 12.65
N SER A 345 -21.57 -12.73 11.91
CA SER A 345 -22.78 -13.53 11.66
C SER A 345 -22.55 -14.56 10.55
N ALA A 346 -23.33 -15.63 10.54
CA ALA A 346 -23.17 -16.78 9.64
C ALA A 346 -23.51 -16.52 8.14
N ALA A 347 -23.75 -15.28 7.74
CA ALA A 347 -23.99 -14.91 6.34
C ALA A 347 -22.67 -14.60 5.64
N GLY A 348 -22.45 -15.12 4.44
CA GLY A 348 -21.19 -15.02 3.68
C GLY A 348 -20.60 -13.61 3.54
N ALA A 349 -19.41 -13.50 2.97
CA ALA A 349 -18.74 -12.22 2.77
C ALA A 349 -19.47 -11.38 1.70
N GLU A 350 -19.70 -10.10 1.99
CA GLU A 350 -20.34 -9.13 1.10
C GLU A 350 -19.36 -8.04 0.69
N ILE A 351 -19.28 -7.78 -0.62
CA ILE A 351 -18.47 -6.70 -1.20
C ILE A 351 -19.35 -5.45 -1.33
N SER A 352 -18.83 -4.32 -0.84
CA SER A 352 -19.45 -3.01 -1.03
C SER A 352 -18.42 -1.96 -1.43
N LEU A 353 -18.88 -0.85 -2.00
CA LEU A 353 -18.02 0.29 -2.31
C LEU A 353 -18.10 1.30 -1.17
N TRP A 354 -16.97 1.91 -0.84
CA TRP A 354 -16.89 2.93 0.21
C TRP A 354 -17.79 4.13 -0.06
N GLN A 355 -17.86 4.57 -1.27
CA GLN A 355 -18.78 5.62 -1.71
C GLN A 355 -19.44 5.12 -2.99
N ASP A 356 -20.69 5.50 -3.25
CA ASP A 356 -21.36 5.09 -4.48
C ASP A 356 -20.78 5.84 -5.69
N PRO A 357 -19.86 5.21 -6.46
CA PRO A 357 -19.39 5.78 -7.72
C PRO A 357 -20.51 5.72 -8.76
N PRO A 358 -20.37 6.36 -9.93
CA PRO A 358 -21.31 6.19 -11.02
C PRO A 358 -21.56 4.71 -11.33
N ALA A 359 -22.82 4.33 -11.54
CA ALA A 359 -23.24 2.92 -11.68
C ALA A 359 -22.45 2.13 -12.75
N LYS A 360 -22.00 2.81 -13.81
CA LYS A 360 -21.16 2.25 -14.87
C LYS A 360 -19.82 1.73 -14.34
N VAL A 361 -19.12 2.55 -13.54
CA VAL A 361 -17.83 2.19 -12.93
C VAL A 361 -18.06 1.13 -11.85
N ARG A 362 -19.20 1.20 -11.14
CA ARG A 362 -19.57 0.26 -10.08
C ARG A 362 -19.60 -1.20 -10.55
N ALA A 363 -20.23 -1.50 -11.69
CA ALA A 363 -20.31 -2.87 -12.22
C ALA A 363 -18.92 -3.46 -12.50
N ARG A 364 -18.04 -2.69 -13.14
CA ARG A 364 -16.64 -3.05 -13.40
C ARG A 364 -15.87 -3.28 -12.10
N ASP A 365 -16.00 -2.35 -11.14
CA ASP A 365 -15.24 -2.41 -9.90
C ASP A 365 -15.64 -3.60 -9.04
N LEU A 366 -16.94 -3.90 -8.94
CA LEU A 366 -17.43 -5.09 -8.24
C LEU A 366 -16.93 -6.38 -8.90
N ALA A 367 -16.90 -6.43 -10.23
CA ALA A 367 -16.41 -7.59 -10.96
C ALA A 367 -14.92 -7.85 -10.69
N VAL A 368 -14.07 -6.83 -10.84
CA VAL A 368 -12.63 -6.95 -10.59
C VAL A 368 -12.35 -7.23 -9.10
N ALA A 369 -13.06 -6.55 -8.18
CA ALA A 369 -12.92 -6.76 -6.75
C ALA A 369 -13.29 -8.19 -6.34
N ALA A 370 -14.42 -8.71 -6.82
CA ALA A 370 -14.88 -10.06 -6.49
C ALA A 370 -13.86 -11.13 -6.93
N LEU A 371 -13.23 -10.96 -8.09
CA LEU A 371 -12.18 -11.85 -8.56
C LEU A 371 -10.90 -11.73 -7.71
N THR A 372 -10.46 -10.52 -7.45
CA THR A 372 -9.23 -10.25 -6.67
C THR A 372 -9.38 -10.80 -5.26
N ILE A 373 -10.45 -10.42 -4.55
CA ILE A 373 -10.70 -10.84 -3.18
C ILE A 373 -10.99 -12.34 -3.11
N GLY A 374 -11.81 -12.85 -4.04
CA GLY A 374 -12.10 -14.27 -4.15
C GLY A 374 -10.85 -15.11 -4.41
N GLY A 375 -9.84 -14.53 -5.08
CA GLY A 375 -8.52 -15.12 -5.25
C GLY A 375 -7.69 -15.10 -3.96
N LEU A 376 -7.51 -13.93 -3.38
CA LEU A 376 -6.66 -13.68 -2.21
C LEU A 376 -7.17 -14.42 -0.95
N ARG A 377 -8.49 -14.43 -0.74
CA ARG A 377 -9.14 -15.04 0.43
C ARG A 377 -9.62 -16.47 0.19
N ASN A 378 -9.35 -17.03 -0.99
CA ASN A 378 -9.80 -18.36 -1.42
C ASN A 378 -11.33 -18.55 -1.28
N LEU A 379 -12.12 -17.59 -1.77
CA LEU A 379 -13.59 -17.59 -1.72
C LEU A 379 -14.17 -17.93 -3.12
N PRO A 380 -14.47 -19.23 -3.41
CA PRO A 380 -14.89 -19.66 -4.75
C PRO A 380 -16.17 -18.98 -5.26
N TYR A 381 -17.11 -18.69 -4.35
CA TYR A 381 -18.37 -18.03 -4.70
C TYR A 381 -18.17 -16.59 -5.19
N LEU A 382 -17.24 -15.83 -4.58
CA LEU A 382 -16.89 -14.49 -5.05
C LEU A 382 -16.21 -14.53 -6.43
N ARG A 383 -15.36 -15.53 -6.67
CA ARG A 383 -14.77 -15.72 -8.01
C ARG A 383 -15.86 -15.98 -9.05
N ALA A 384 -16.81 -16.87 -8.74
CA ALA A 384 -17.90 -17.17 -9.66
C ALA A 384 -18.77 -15.94 -9.96
N GLU A 385 -19.08 -15.14 -8.93
CA GLU A 385 -19.81 -13.89 -9.12
C GLU A 385 -19.00 -12.87 -9.94
N GLY A 386 -17.70 -12.73 -9.66
CA GLY A 386 -16.80 -11.85 -10.42
C GLY A 386 -16.73 -12.23 -11.91
N VAL A 387 -16.63 -13.53 -12.23
CA VAL A 387 -16.68 -14.01 -13.63
C VAL A 387 -17.98 -13.60 -14.31
N LYS A 388 -19.12 -13.86 -13.66
CA LYS A 388 -20.45 -13.51 -14.18
C LYS A 388 -20.58 -12.01 -14.44
N LEU A 389 -20.10 -11.18 -13.51
CA LEU A 389 -20.15 -9.73 -13.66
C LEU A 389 -19.25 -9.25 -14.81
N LEU A 390 -18.04 -9.81 -14.97
CA LEU A 390 -17.15 -9.46 -16.09
C LEU A 390 -17.75 -9.84 -17.44
N GLU A 391 -18.37 -11.01 -17.55
CA GLU A 391 -19.00 -11.48 -18.79
C GLU A 391 -20.24 -10.64 -19.15
N ALA A 392 -20.90 -10.04 -18.16
CA ALA A 392 -22.02 -9.15 -18.36
C ALA A 392 -21.63 -7.71 -18.77
N LEU A 393 -20.34 -7.34 -18.68
CA LEU A 393 -19.89 -6.00 -19.09
C LEU A 393 -20.05 -5.80 -20.60
N PRO A 394 -20.43 -4.58 -21.03
CA PRO A 394 -20.44 -4.23 -22.43
C PRO A 394 -19.05 -4.45 -23.07
N PRO A 395 -18.96 -4.94 -24.32
CA PRO A 395 -17.69 -5.27 -24.96
C PRO A 395 -16.63 -4.16 -24.89
N ARG A 396 -17.01 -2.90 -25.10
CA ARG A 396 -16.06 -1.77 -25.01
C ARG A 396 -15.50 -1.58 -23.60
N GLU A 397 -16.32 -1.75 -22.56
CA GLU A 397 -15.86 -1.62 -21.17
C GLU A 397 -14.99 -2.79 -20.74
N ARG A 398 -15.25 -3.95 -21.31
CA ARG A 398 -14.51 -5.17 -21.07
C ARG A 398 -13.15 -5.15 -21.80
N ASP A 399 -13.13 -4.74 -23.07
CA ASP A 399 -11.98 -4.90 -23.95
C ASP A 399 -11.04 -3.68 -23.95
N ASP A 400 -11.44 -2.57 -23.33
CA ASP A 400 -10.64 -1.34 -23.24
C ASP A 400 -10.15 -1.03 -21.81
N ASP A 401 -10.28 -1.99 -20.88
CA ASP A 401 -9.83 -1.83 -19.49
C ASP A 401 -8.74 -2.85 -19.13
N PRO A 402 -7.49 -2.41 -18.87
CA PRO A 402 -6.38 -3.31 -18.53
C PRO A 402 -6.62 -4.20 -17.32
N ALA A 403 -7.33 -3.70 -16.28
CA ALA A 403 -7.61 -4.49 -15.08
C ALA A 403 -8.65 -5.59 -15.37
N VAL A 404 -9.65 -5.29 -16.19
CA VAL A 404 -10.63 -6.27 -16.68
C VAL A 404 -9.94 -7.33 -17.55
N LEU A 405 -9.11 -6.90 -18.50
CA LEU A 405 -8.36 -7.81 -19.36
C LEU A 405 -7.44 -8.74 -18.56
N SER A 406 -6.70 -8.21 -17.58
CA SER A 406 -5.85 -9.02 -16.70
C SER A 406 -6.65 -10.10 -15.96
N SER A 407 -7.83 -9.74 -15.46
CA SER A 407 -8.74 -10.68 -14.81
C SER A 407 -9.25 -11.76 -15.76
N LEU A 408 -9.66 -11.38 -16.97
CA LEU A 408 -10.11 -12.32 -18.01
C LEU A 408 -9.01 -13.27 -18.45
N ILE A 409 -7.77 -12.79 -18.64
CA ILE A 409 -6.62 -13.63 -18.97
C ILE A 409 -6.44 -14.71 -17.89
N SER A 410 -6.42 -14.31 -16.62
CA SER A 410 -6.27 -15.24 -15.50
C SER A 410 -7.37 -16.31 -15.46
N ILE A 411 -8.62 -15.94 -15.78
CA ILE A 411 -9.75 -16.86 -15.87
C ILE A 411 -9.53 -17.84 -17.01
N ARG A 412 -9.23 -17.36 -18.23
CA ARG A 412 -9.09 -18.20 -19.42
C ARG A 412 -7.91 -19.17 -19.33
N LEU A 413 -6.80 -18.76 -18.71
CA LEU A 413 -5.70 -19.68 -18.41
C LEU A 413 -6.13 -20.80 -17.45
N LYS A 414 -6.87 -20.44 -16.38
CA LYS A 414 -7.41 -21.45 -15.46
C LYS A 414 -8.40 -22.41 -16.13
N ASP A 415 -9.22 -21.90 -17.04
CA ASP A 415 -10.23 -22.67 -17.78
C ASP A 415 -9.62 -23.49 -18.93
N ARG A 416 -8.29 -23.45 -19.12
CA ARG A 416 -7.58 -24.10 -20.22
C ARG A 416 -8.01 -23.63 -21.60
N GLU A 417 -8.28 -22.32 -21.74
CA GLU A 417 -8.63 -21.63 -22.98
C GLU A 417 -7.50 -20.67 -23.43
N PRO A 418 -6.28 -21.17 -23.74
CA PRO A 418 -5.11 -20.33 -23.96
C PRO A 418 -5.25 -19.39 -25.17
N GLN A 419 -6.01 -19.76 -26.20
CA GLN A 419 -6.22 -18.91 -27.37
C GLN A 419 -6.99 -17.63 -27.00
N LYS A 420 -8.06 -17.76 -26.18
CA LYS A 420 -8.80 -16.59 -25.68
C LYS A 420 -7.93 -15.74 -24.74
N ALA A 421 -7.12 -16.38 -23.89
CA ALA A 421 -6.17 -15.67 -23.03
C ALA A 421 -5.16 -14.86 -23.85
N GLN A 422 -4.64 -15.41 -24.95
CA GLN A 422 -3.74 -14.71 -25.89
C GLN A 422 -4.42 -13.49 -26.53
N GLU A 423 -5.70 -13.63 -26.91
CA GLU A 423 -6.47 -12.53 -27.52
C GLU A 423 -6.56 -11.33 -26.57
N PHE A 424 -6.99 -11.57 -25.32
CA PHE A 424 -7.05 -10.55 -24.29
C PHE A 424 -5.67 -9.97 -23.93
N ALA A 425 -4.63 -10.82 -23.87
CA ALA A 425 -3.28 -10.36 -23.56
C ALA A 425 -2.70 -9.46 -24.66
N ARG A 426 -2.91 -9.80 -25.93
CA ARG A 426 -2.54 -8.91 -27.04
C ARG A 426 -3.28 -7.58 -26.99
N ARG A 427 -4.57 -7.59 -26.61
CA ARG A 427 -5.33 -6.36 -26.42
C ARG A 427 -4.78 -5.53 -25.27
N ALA A 428 -4.42 -6.16 -24.14
CA ALA A 428 -3.79 -5.47 -23.00
C ALA A 428 -2.48 -4.78 -23.40
N ILE A 429 -1.62 -5.44 -24.19
CA ILE A 429 -0.39 -4.86 -24.73
C ILE A 429 -0.67 -3.67 -25.67
N GLN A 430 -1.73 -3.74 -26.49
CA GLN A 430 -2.11 -2.60 -27.34
C GLN A 430 -2.50 -1.37 -26.54
N LEU A 431 -3.17 -1.56 -25.39
CA LEU A 431 -3.56 -0.47 -24.49
C LEU A 431 -2.38 0.07 -23.67
N GLN A 432 -1.49 -0.83 -23.25
CA GLN A 432 -0.33 -0.52 -22.40
C GLN A 432 0.92 -1.23 -22.93
N PRO A 433 1.57 -0.69 -23.98
CA PRO A 433 2.72 -1.35 -24.61
C PRO A 433 3.95 -1.51 -23.70
N ASP A 434 4.03 -0.71 -22.64
CA ASP A 434 5.09 -0.71 -21.63
C ASP A 434 4.73 -1.49 -20.36
N SER A 435 3.58 -2.20 -20.32
CA SER A 435 3.20 -3.06 -19.21
C SER A 435 3.93 -4.40 -19.27
N ALA A 436 4.80 -4.63 -18.29
CA ALA A 436 5.48 -5.90 -18.14
C ALA A 436 4.51 -7.03 -17.72
N PHE A 437 3.45 -6.71 -16.99
CA PHE A 437 2.41 -7.68 -16.64
C PHE A 437 1.61 -8.13 -17.87
N ALA A 438 1.26 -7.23 -18.78
CA ALA A 438 0.57 -7.60 -20.01
C ALA A 438 1.44 -8.52 -20.88
N SER A 439 2.74 -8.21 -20.96
CA SER A 439 3.74 -9.02 -21.65
C SER A 439 3.89 -10.42 -21.01
N LEU A 440 3.99 -10.49 -19.68
CA LEU A 440 4.08 -11.75 -18.94
C LEU A 440 2.82 -12.63 -19.13
N ASN A 441 1.64 -12.01 -19.07
CA ASN A 441 0.38 -12.70 -19.29
C ASN A 441 0.29 -13.31 -20.69
N LEU A 442 0.78 -12.59 -21.72
CA LEU A 442 0.85 -13.16 -23.07
C LEU A 442 1.83 -14.33 -23.13
N ALA A 443 2.99 -14.22 -22.46
CA ALA A 443 3.96 -15.31 -22.42
C ALA A 443 3.35 -16.59 -21.84
N PHE A 444 2.65 -16.49 -20.72
CA PHE A 444 1.97 -17.65 -20.12
C PHE A 444 0.87 -18.21 -21.01
N ALA A 445 0.09 -17.35 -21.69
CA ALA A 445 -0.94 -17.79 -22.61
C ALA A 445 -0.38 -18.48 -23.87
N LEU A 446 0.78 -18.05 -24.36
CA LEU A 446 1.50 -18.69 -25.44
C LEU A 446 2.06 -20.05 -25.01
N GLN A 447 2.67 -20.12 -23.84
CA GLN A 447 3.22 -21.35 -23.26
C GLN A 447 2.13 -22.41 -23.04
N ASP A 448 0.98 -22.04 -22.48
CA ASP A 448 -0.16 -22.94 -22.29
C ASP A 448 -0.78 -23.38 -23.63
N GLY A 449 -0.67 -22.54 -24.66
CA GLY A 449 -1.08 -22.85 -26.03
C GLY A 449 -0.07 -23.69 -26.82
N GLY A 450 1.10 -23.99 -26.25
CA GLY A 450 2.16 -24.78 -26.89
C GLY A 450 3.09 -23.99 -27.83
N ASP A 451 2.95 -22.67 -27.92
CA ASP A 451 3.86 -21.78 -28.65
C ASP A 451 5.05 -21.39 -27.77
N GLU A 452 6.03 -22.31 -27.67
CA GLU A 452 7.22 -22.09 -26.83
C GLU A 452 8.13 -20.97 -27.37
N GLU A 453 8.24 -20.82 -28.69
CA GLU A 453 9.06 -19.76 -29.32
C GLU A 453 8.45 -18.38 -29.04
N GLY A 454 7.15 -18.24 -29.23
CA GLY A 454 6.41 -17.03 -28.90
C GLY A 454 6.50 -16.68 -27.41
N ALA A 455 6.40 -17.70 -26.52
CA ALA A 455 6.54 -17.54 -25.09
C ALA A 455 7.95 -17.06 -24.69
N GLU A 456 9.02 -17.65 -25.25
CA GLU A 456 10.41 -17.21 -25.03
C GLU A 456 10.59 -15.75 -25.40
N LYS A 457 10.16 -15.36 -26.60
CA LYS A 457 10.25 -13.96 -27.07
C LYS A 457 9.54 -13.00 -26.12
N GLN A 458 8.36 -13.39 -25.65
CA GLN A 458 7.55 -12.54 -24.79
C GLN A 458 8.11 -12.47 -23.35
N LEU A 459 8.69 -13.56 -22.84
CA LEU A 459 9.40 -13.56 -21.54
C LEU A 459 10.63 -12.65 -21.59
N LEU A 460 11.40 -12.69 -22.68
CA LEU A 460 12.55 -11.79 -22.86
C LEU A 460 12.13 -10.32 -22.92
N GLU A 461 11.00 -9.99 -23.56
CA GLU A 461 10.46 -8.63 -23.57
C GLU A 461 9.98 -8.22 -22.16
N THR A 462 9.31 -9.12 -21.43
CA THR A 462 8.93 -8.89 -20.03
C THR A 462 10.15 -8.53 -19.16
N ILE A 463 11.21 -9.31 -19.27
CA ILE A 463 12.48 -9.09 -18.54
C ILE A 463 13.13 -7.75 -18.90
N LYS A 464 13.00 -7.32 -20.13
CA LYS A 464 13.51 -6.02 -20.59
C LYS A 464 12.69 -4.86 -20.04
N LEU A 465 11.36 -5.00 -20.03
CA LEU A 465 10.44 -4.00 -19.47
C LEU A 465 10.58 -3.90 -17.94
N ASP A 466 10.64 -5.03 -17.26
CA ASP A 466 10.74 -5.10 -15.79
C ASP A 466 11.58 -6.31 -15.33
N PRO A 467 12.88 -6.12 -15.09
CA PRO A 467 13.74 -7.19 -14.58
C PRO A 467 13.41 -7.62 -13.14
N SER A 468 12.55 -6.91 -12.44
CA SER A 468 12.11 -7.28 -11.08
C SER A 468 11.05 -8.37 -11.07
N LEU A 469 10.41 -8.67 -12.20
CA LEU A 469 9.41 -9.74 -12.33
C LEU A 469 10.09 -11.12 -12.39
N GLN A 470 10.39 -11.68 -11.22
CA GLN A 470 11.06 -12.97 -11.09
C GLN A 470 10.32 -14.11 -11.80
N GLN A 471 8.98 -14.01 -11.91
CA GLN A 471 8.17 -15.00 -12.63
C GLN A 471 8.63 -15.17 -14.08
N ALA A 472 9.03 -14.08 -14.77
CA ALA A 472 9.51 -14.16 -16.13
C ALA A 472 10.83 -14.90 -16.24
N TRP A 473 11.77 -14.63 -15.34
CA TRP A 473 13.06 -15.31 -15.28
C TRP A 473 12.91 -16.78 -14.94
N THR A 474 12.05 -17.09 -13.98
CA THR A 474 11.76 -18.45 -13.55
C THR A 474 11.13 -19.25 -14.70
N ALA A 475 10.11 -18.69 -15.35
CA ALA A 475 9.43 -19.34 -16.47
C ALA A 475 10.40 -19.62 -17.63
N LEU A 476 11.26 -18.65 -17.97
CA LEU A 476 12.26 -18.81 -19.04
C LEU A 476 13.34 -19.82 -18.66
N THR A 477 13.77 -19.85 -17.39
CA THR A 477 14.72 -20.86 -16.88
C THR A 477 14.18 -22.27 -17.06
N PHE A 478 12.90 -22.49 -16.70
CA PHE A 478 12.25 -23.80 -16.88
C PHE A 478 11.99 -24.15 -18.35
N LEU A 479 11.72 -23.15 -19.19
CA LEU A 479 11.57 -23.36 -20.62
C LEU A 479 12.87 -23.88 -21.23
N TYR A 480 14.02 -23.24 -20.93
CA TYR A 480 15.34 -23.69 -21.39
C TYR A 480 15.72 -25.06 -20.84
N GLU A 481 15.40 -25.35 -19.57
CA GLU A 481 15.61 -26.69 -19.00
C GLU A 481 14.82 -27.76 -19.75
N LYS A 482 13.53 -27.55 -20.02
CA LYS A 482 12.66 -28.43 -20.80
C LYS A 482 13.23 -28.69 -22.21
N GLN A 483 13.80 -27.67 -22.82
CA GLN A 483 14.40 -27.72 -24.15
C GLN A 483 15.84 -28.25 -24.13
N LYS A 484 16.43 -28.55 -22.97
CA LYS A 484 17.85 -28.96 -22.78
C LYS A 484 18.85 -27.92 -23.31
N ARG A 485 18.51 -26.64 -23.23
CA ARG A 485 19.34 -25.51 -23.64
C ARG A 485 20.15 -24.97 -22.46
N GLU A 486 21.08 -25.79 -21.95
CA GLU A 486 21.82 -25.49 -20.71
C GLU A 486 22.71 -24.25 -20.84
N SER A 487 23.26 -23.97 -22.03
CA SER A 487 24.05 -22.76 -22.28
C SER A 487 23.22 -21.49 -22.13
N ASP A 488 22.00 -21.50 -22.71
CA ASP A 488 21.08 -20.35 -22.64
C ASP A 488 20.55 -20.15 -21.20
N ARG A 489 20.28 -21.25 -20.51
CA ARG A 489 19.92 -21.27 -19.11
C ARG A 489 21.00 -20.66 -18.23
N ALA A 490 22.27 -21.05 -18.43
CA ALA A 490 23.41 -20.48 -17.70
C ALA A 490 23.56 -18.97 -17.96
N ALA A 491 23.50 -18.55 -19.23
CA ALA A 491 23.57 -17.15 -19.62
C ALA A 491 22.42 -16.31 -19.03
N LEU A 492 21.21 -16.89 -18.96
CA LEU A 492 20.04 -16.24 -18.34
C LEU A 492 20.28 -16.01 -16.84
N LEU A 493 20.76 -17.01 -16.12
CA LEU A 493 21.09 -16.89 -14.69
C LEU A 493 22.19 -15.86 -14.44
N ASP A 494 23.21 -15.81 -15.30
CA ASP A 494 24.28 -14.81 -15.22
C ASP A 494 23.73 -13.39 -15.45
N ARG A 495 22.83 -13.23 -16.40
CA ARG A 495 22.16 -11.95 -16.67
C ARG A 495 21.33 -11.49 -15.48
N PHE A 496 20.54 -12.39 -14.85
CA PHE A 496 19.79 -12.05 -13.64
C PHE A 496 20.72 -11.63 -12.49
N LEU A 497 21.78 -12.42 -12.24
CA LEU A 497 22.73 -12.13 -11.17
C LEU A 497 23.60 -10.89 -11.46
N GLY A 498 23.72 -10.48 -12.72
CA GLY A 498 24.27 -9.18 -13.09
C GLY A 498 23.38 -8.01 -12.66
N TRP A 499 22.05 -8.19 -12.65
CA TRP A 499 21.10 -7.20 -12.19
C TRP A 499 20.91 -7.24 -10.67
N ASN A 500 20.73 -8.43 -10.07
CA ASN A 500 20.62 -8.62 -8.62
C ASN A 500 21.55 -9.73 -8.12
N PRO A 501 22.84 -9.39 -7.87
CA PRO A 501 23.85 -10.38 -7.49
C PRO A 501 23.63 -10.99 -6.11
N GLN A 502 22.78 -10.39 -5.29
CA GLN A 502 22.52 -10.83 -3.93
C GLN A 502 21.35 -11.83 -3.81
N ASN A 503 20.56 -12.03 -4.86
CA ASN A 503 19.40 -12.92 -4.79
C ASN A 503 19.83 -14.37 -4.52
N ILE A 504 19.38 -14.89 -3.38
CA ILE A 504 19.81 -16.22 -2.87
C ILE A 504 19.29 -17.34 -3.77
N TRP A 505 18.02 -17.27 -4.20
CA TRP A 505 17.41 -18.33 -4.99
C TRP A 505 18.10 -18.52 -6.35
N PHE A 506 18.39 -17.44 -7.08
CA PHE A 506 19.12 -17.53 -8.35
C PHE A 506 20.57 -17.95 -8.18
N ARG A 507 21.22 -17.60 -7.08
CA ARG A 507 22.57 -18.07 -6.73
C ARG A 507 22.56 -19.58 -6.44
N GLN A 508 21.57 -20.10 -5.73
CA GLN A 508 21.39 -21.53 -5.50
C GLN A 508 21.17 -22.27 -6.81
N LEU A 509 20.29 -21.76 -7.68
CA LEU A 509 19.97 -22.36 -8.96
C LEU A 509 21.21 -22.44 -9.86
N LYS A 510 22.02 -21.38 -9.91
CA LYS A 510 23.30 -21.37 -10.64
C LYS A 510 24.30 -22.39 -10.09
N ALA A 511 24.38 -22.53 -8.77
CA ALA A 511 25.27 -23.50 -8.14
C ALA A 511 24.85 -24.96 -8.41
N ILE A 512 23.53 -25.23 -8.53
CA ILE A 512 23.01 -26.55 -8.92
C ILE A 512 23.40 -26.86 -10.37
N LEU A 513 23.18 -25.90 -11.28
CA LEU A 513 23.52 -26.07 -12.69
C LEU A 513 25.03 -26.34 -12.91
N ALA A 514 25.91 -25.67 -12.16
CA ALA A 514 27.36 -25.87 -12.25
C ALA A 514 27.86 -27.27 -11.77
N ARG A 515 26.99 -28.06 -11.11
CA ARG A 515 27.32 -29.43 -10.64
C ARG A 515 26.84 -30.51 -11.59
N GLN A 516 25.97 -30.17 -12.56
CA GLN A 516 25.51 -31.06 -13.63
C GLN A 516 26.46 -31.04 -14.82
#